data_bd6a7480e5859391ae96cf046f71bd16
#
_entry.id   bd6a7480e5859391ae96cf046f71bd16
#
_cell.length_a   1.000
_cell.length_b   1.000
_cell.length_c   1.000
_cell.angle_alpha   90.00
_cell.angle_beta   90.00
_cell.angle_gamma   90.00
#
_symmetry.space_group_name_H-M   'P 1'
#
loop_
_entity.id
_entity.type
_entity.pdbx_description
1 polymer ?
#
loop_
_entity_poly.entity_id
_entity_poly.type
_entity_poly.pdbx_seq_one_letter_code
_entity_poly.pdbx_strand_id
1 'polypeptide(L)'
;MEQRYIPGDLIMTNGMSGGTAKDVIYRIASSDPSRIFVLDDGTVLKGIVRLWNLEGAKLEDKGYLYYGSCHVYFKDPITPEILDNNKWKRLKSKRYTWWRARFDGVYYFIKPNKDYPSVWELCRGKTKHRFKKIRYVHQLQHFLFGLELNSDMNL
;
A
#
# COMPACT_ATOMS: atom_id res chain seq x y z
N MET A 1 14.38 3.17 -13.48
CA MET A 1 13.86 4.01 -12.34
C MET A 1 13.12 3.10 -11.41
N GLU A 2 13.33 3.29 -10.14
CA GLU A 2 12.63 2.52 -9.10
C GLU A 2 11.13 2.82 -9.13
N GLN A 3 10.32 1.77 -9.03
CA GLN A 3 8.88 1.90 -8.96
C GLN A 3 8.49 2.41 -7.58
N ARG A 4 8.22 3.70 -7.50
CA ARG A 4 7.91 4.38 -6.25
C ARG A 4 6.49 4.12 -5.75
N TYR A 5 5.55 3.95 -6.66
CA TYR A 5 4.14 3.70 -6.40
C TYR A 5 3.69 2.44 -7.11
N ILE A 6 2.80 1.69 -6.49
CA ILE A 6 2.24 0.44 -7.03
C ILE A 6 0.71 0.48 -7.02
N PRO A 7 0.04 -0.29 -7.89
CA PRO A 7 -1.41 -0.46 -7.80
C PRO A 7 -1.83 -0.91 -6.40
N GLY A 8 -2.89 -0.29 -5.89
CA GLY A 8 -3.40 -0.53 -4.54
C GLY A 8 -2.82 0.38 -3.45
N ASP A 9 -1.72 1.09 -3.71
CA ASP A 9 -1.21 2.07 -2.76
C ASP A 9 -2.24 3.17 -2.50
N LEU A 10 -2.26 3.63 -1.26
CA LEU A 10 -3.04 4.79 -0.85
C LEU A 10 -2.14 6.02 -0.86
N ILE A 11 -2.59 7.06 -1.51
CA ILE A 11 -1.84 8.31 -1.65
C ILE A 11 -2.72 9.52 -1.44
N MET A 12 -2.09 10.62 -1.13
CA MET A 12 -2.65 11.97 -1.22
C MET A 12 -1.96 12.73 -2.33
N THR A 13 -2.62 13.76 -2.84
CA THR A 13 -2.06 14.66 -3.85
C THR A 13 -1.94 16.07 -3.32
N ASN A 14 -1.23 16.91 -4.07
CA ASN A 14 -1.16 18.35 -3.78
C ASN A 14 -2.41 19.12 -4.24
N GLY A 15 -3.39 18.46 -4.86
CA GLY A 15 -4.63 19.05 -5.36
C GLY A 15 -4.49 19.89 -6.63
N MET A 16 -3.30 19.91 -7.24
CA MET A 16 -3.01 20.80 -8.38
C MET A 16 -3.41 20.24 -9.73
N SER A 17 -3.68 18.97 -9.84
CA SER A 17 -3.95 18.32 -11.14
C SER A 17 -4.83 17.07 -11.01
N GLY A 18 -5.36 16.63 -12.15
CA GLY A 18 -6.02 15.33 -12.31
C GLY A 18 -7.39 15.22 -11.66
N GLY A 19 -8.09 16.34 -11.41
CA GLY A 19 -9.40 16.30 -10.75
C GLY A 19 -9.33 15.87 -9.27
N THR A 20 -8.14 15.88 -8.67
CA THR A 20 -7.95 15.48 -7.27
C THR A 20 -8.06 16.67 -6.32
N ALA A 21 -8.45 16.39 -5.08
CA ALA A 21 -8.47 17.37 -4.00
C ALA A 21 -7.28 17.15 -3.05
N LYS A 22 -6.74 18.25 -2.53
CA LYS A 22 -5.69 18.20 -1.53
C LYS A 22 -6.20 17.51 -0.25
N ASP A 23 -5.33 16.73 0.38
CA ASP A 23 -5.60 16.03 1.65
C ASP A 23 -6.74 14.99 1.57
N VAL A 24 -7.08 14.54 0.37
CA VAL A 24 -8.01 13.43 0.14
C VAL A 24 -7.21 12.19 -0.24
N ILE A 25 -7.64 11.05 0.29
CA ILE A 25 -6.98 9.76 0.02
C ILE A 25 -7.54 9.16 -1.27
N TYR A 26 -6.65 8.76 -2.15
CA TYR A 26 -6.94 8.05 -3.38
C TYR A 26 -6.20 6.73 -3.43
N ARG A 27 -6.70 5.81 -4.25
CA ARG A 27 -6.06 4.53 -4.51
C ARG A 27 -5.38 4.56 -5.88
N ILE A 28 -4.16 4.06 -5.96
CA ILE A 28 -3.47 3.94 -7.24
C ILE A 28 -4.06 2.78 -8.04
N ALA A 29 -4.53 3.08 -9.24
CA ALA A 29 -5.03 2.09 -10.19
C ALA A 29 -3.89 1.53 -11.04
N SER A 30 -2.97 2.38 -11.49
CA SER A 30 -1.80 1.98 -12.26
C SER A 30 -0.64 2.96 -12.04
N SER A 31 0.57 2.46 -12.28
CA SER A 31 1.79 3.23 -12.10
C SER A 31 2.78 2.89 -13.22
N ASP A 32 3.33 3.89 -13.86
CA ASP A 32 4.36 3.74 -14.90
C ASP A 32 5.55 4.67 -14.57
N PRO A 33 6.61 4.13 -13.97
CA PRO A 33 7.80 4.92 -13.60
C PRO A 33 8.64 5.34 -14.80
N SER A 34 8.46 4.69 -15.95
CA SER A 34 9.25 4.96 -17.17
C SER A 34 8.74 6.13 -17.99
N ARG A 35 7.50 6.56 -17.74
CA ARG A 35 6.89 7.64 -18.52
C ARG A 35 7.58 8.97 -18.27
N ILE A 36 7.94 9.66 -19.34
CA ILE A 36 8.64 10.95 -19.29
C ILE A 36 7.81 11.97 -20.06
N PHE A 37 7.69 13.16 -19.46
CA PHE A 37 7.09 14.33 -20.10
C PHE A 37 8.08 15.50 -20.01
N VAL A 38 8.21 16.24 -21.09
CA VAL A 38 8.97 17.47 -21.13
C VAL A 38 8.00 18.61 -21.31
N LEU A 39 7.96 19.52 -20.36
CA LEU A 39 7.14 20.73 -20.42
C LEU A 39 7.77 21.78 -21.34
N ASP A 40 6.99 22.79 -21.74
CA ASP A 40 7.44 23.85 -22.65
C ASP A 40 8.63 24.63 -22.09
N ASP A 41 8.75 24.72 -20.77
CA ASP A 41 9.87 25.36 -20.08
C ASP A 41 11.13 24.48 -19.95
N GLY A 42 11.10 23.25 -20.49
CA GLY A 42 12.17 22.28 -20.40
C GLY A 42 12.17 21.40 -19.14
N THR A 43 11.21 21.60 -18.25
CA THR A 43 11.08 20.75 -17.05
C THR A 43 10.76 19.32 -17.45
N VAL A 44 11.50 18.37 -16.88
CA VAL A 44 11.31 16.93 -17.12
C VAL A 44 10.53 16.33 -15.95
N LEU A 45 9.37 15.75 -16.25
CA LEU A 45 8.55 15.02 -15.28
C LEU A 45 8.66 13.53 -15.56
N LYS A 46 8.95 12.76 -14.53
CA LYS A 46 9.12 11.29 -14.63
C LYS A 46 8.12 10.57 -13.75
N GLY A 47 7.56 9.50 -14.33
CA GLY A 47 6.60 8.65 -13.64
C GLY A 47 5.19 9.24 -13.61
N ILE A 48 4.22 8.39 -13.89
CA ILE A 48 2.81 8.73 -13.80
C ILE A 48 2.05 7.68 -13.01
N VAL A 49 0.96 8.12 -12.39
CA VAL A 49 -0.03 7.25 -11.75
C VAL A 49 -1.42 7.59 -12.28
N ARG A 50 -2.27 6.58 -12.29
CA ARG A 50 -3.73 6.75 -12.41
C ARG A 50 -4.36 6.45 -11.07
N LEU A 51 -5.40 7.19 -10.74
CA LEU A 51 -6.05 7.09 -9.44
C LEU A 51 -7.51 6.67 -9.58
N TRP A 52 -7.98 6.01 -8.54
CA TRP A 52 -9.39 5.81 -8.25
C TRP A 52 -9.69 6.46 -6.90
N ASN A 53 -10.95 6.90 -6.71
CA ASN A 53 -11.38 7.25 -5.38
C ASN A 53 -11.45 5.98 -4.49
N LEU A 54 -11.64 6.13 -3.19
CA LEU A 54 -11.72 4.99 -2.27
C LEU A 54 -12.91 4.08 -2.54
N GLU A 55 -13.95 4.57 -3.19
CA GLU A 55 -15.13 3.81 -3.56
C GLU A 55 -14.93 2.96 -4.83
N GLY A 56 -13.75 3.05 -5.45
CA GLY A 56 -13.38 2.29 -6.63
C GLY A 56 -13.83 2.89 -7.96
N ALA A 57 -14.39 4.10 -7.95
CA ALA A 57 -14.73 4.81 -9.19
C ALA A 57 -13.49 5.49 -9.76
N LYS A 58 -13.35 5.41 -11.09
CA LYS A 58 -12.35 6.20 -11.79
C LYS A 58 -12.64 7.68 -11.60
N LEU A 59 -11.59 8.47 -11.41
CA LEU A 59 -11.71 9.91 -11.54
C LEU A 59 -12.03 10.24 -13.00
N GLU A 60 -13.03 11.10 -13.21
CA GLU A 60 -13.53 11.46 -14.55
C GLU A 60 -12.49 12.17 -15.41
N ASP A 61 -11.52 12.78 -14.77
CA ASP A 61 -10.46 13.45 -15.49
C ASP A 61 -9.53 12.43 -16.15
N LYS A 62 -8.90 12.85 -17.23
CA LYS A 62 -7.94 12.09 -18.04
C LYS A 62 -6.72 11.57 -17.26
N GLY A 63 -6.76 11.74 -15.99
CA GLY A 63 -6.32 10.92 -14.88
C GLY A 63 -4.86 10.59 -14.77
N TYR A 64 -3.98 11.33 -15.45
CA TYR A 64 -2.56 11.16 -15.26
C TYR A 64 -2.03 12.16 -14.25
N LEU A 65 -1.50 11.64 -13.15
CA LEU A 65 -0.76 12.44 -12.18
C LEU A 65 0.70 12.08 -12.25
N TYR A 66 1.54 13.08 -12.15
CA TYR A 66 2.98 12.86 -12.07
C TYR A 66 3.37 12.40 -10.66
N TYR A 67 4.41 11.60 -10.56
CA TYR A 67 4.91 11.14 -9.26
C TYR A 67 5.17 12.29 -8.28
N GLY A 68 5.66 13.43 -8.78
CA GLY A 68 5.91 14.58 -7.94
C GLY A 68 4.67 15.23 -7.33
N SER A 69 3.47 14.99 -7.88
CA SER A 69 2.21 15.51 -7.35
C SER A 69 1.63 14.65 -6.22
N CYS A 70 2.24 13.52 -5.95
CA CYS A 70 1.71 12.50 -5.05
C CYS A 70 2.66 12.29 -3.87
N HIS A 71 2.09 11.91 -2.75
CA HIS A 71 2.83 11.38 -1.62
C HIS A 71 2.06 10.21 -1.00
N VAL A 72 2.79 9.24 -0.49
CA VAL A 72 2.19 8.07 0.16
C VAL A 72 1.46 8.51 1.42
N TYR A 73 0.29 7.94 1.66
CA TYR A 73 -0.44 8.14 2.89
C TYR A 73 0.22 7.35 4.03
N PHE A 74 1.15 8.00 4.72
CA PHE A 74 1.93 7.37 5.80
C PHE A 74 1.20 7.23 7.13
N LYS A 75 0.03 7.85 7.27
CA LYS A 75 -0.71 7.88 8.53
C LYS A 75 -1.68 6.73 8.71
N ASP A 76 -1.62 5.73 7.87
CA ASP A 76 -2.50 4.58 7.96
C ASP A 76 -1.78 3.39 8.60
N PRO A 77 -1.76 3.33 9.95
CA PRO A 77 -1.12 2.24 10.65
C PRO A 77 -1.91 0.93 10.44
N ILE A 78 -1.20 -0.18 10.47
CA ILE A 78 -1.84 -1.49 10.51
C ILE A 78 -2.60 -1.62 11.82
N THR A 79 -3.87 -2.00 11.73
CA THR A 79 -4.71 -2.30 12.89
C THR A 79 -5.28 -3.72 12.79
N PRO A 80 -5.72 -4.32 13.91
CA PRO A 80 -6.41 -5.61 13.90
C PRO A 80 -7.60 -5.64 12.94
N GLU A 81 -8.38 -4.57 12.89
CA GLU A 81 -9.56 -4.46 12.04
C GLU A 81 -9.19 -4.49 10.55
N ILE A 82 -8.12 -3.79 10.17
CA ILE A 82 -7.62 -3.80 8.78
C ILE A 82 -7.21 -5.22 8.39
N LEU A 83 -6.52 -5.94 9.25
CA LEU A 83 -6.12 -7.31 8.99
C LEU A 83 -7.33 -8.24 8.87
N ASP A 84 -8.27 -8.13 9.79
CA ASP A 84 -9.51 -8.94 9.76
C ASP A 84 -10.31 -8.69 8.47
N ASN A 85 -10.33 -7.46 7.96
CA ASN A 85 -11.06 -7.08 6.75
C ASN A 85 -10.34 -7.49 5.45
N ASN A 86 -9.09 -7.92 5.51
CA ASN A 86 -8.24 -8.17 4.35
C ASN A 86 -7.70 -9.61 4.26
N LYS A 87 -8.54 -10.59 4.56
CA LYS A 87 -8.24 -12.04 4.42
C LYS A 87 -7.19 -12.59 5.40
N TRP A 88 -6.80 -11.82 6.39
CA TRP A 88 -5.95 -12.30 7.46
C TRP A 88 -6.81 -12.90 8.57
N LYS A 89 -6.62 -14.18 8.82
CA LYS A 89 -7.38 -14.90 9.86
C LYS A 89 -6.74 -14.68 11.23
N ARG A 90 -7.52 -14.18 12.15
CA ARG A 90 -7.10 -13.99 13.53
C ARG A 90 -6.99 -15.35 14.25
N LEU A 91 -5.84 -15.62 14.85
CA LEU A 91 -5.57 -16.78 15.67
C LEU A 91 -5.26 -16.33 17.09
N LYS A 92 -6.00 -16.84 18.05
CA LYS A 92 -5.78 -16.56 19.48
C LYS A 92 -5.16 -17.77 20.16
N SER A 93 -4.08 -17.54 20.90
CA SER A 93 -3.56 -18.47 21.90
C SER A 93 -3.64 -17.84 23.28
N LYS A 94 -3.31 -18.61 24.34
CA LYS A 94 -3.34 -18.08 25.72
C LYS A 94 -2.43 -16.85 25.95
N ARG A 95 -1.41 -16.66 25.11
CA ARG A 95 -0.41 -15.61 25.30
C ARG A 95 -0.34 -14.60 24.17
N TYR A 96 -0.80 -14.97 22.95
CA TYR A 96 -0.56 -14.16 21.75
C TYR A 96 -1.79 -14.18 20.83
N THR A 97 -2.00 -13.07 20.14
CA THR A 97 -2.89 -13.01 18.99
C THR A 97 -2.04 -12.82 17.73
N TRP A 98 -2.27 -13.67 16.77
CA TRP A 98 -1.60 -13.65 15.48
C TRP A 98 -2.63 -13.53 14.37
N TRP A 99 -2.21 -12.99 13.23
CA TRP A 99 -3.00 -13.04 12.00
C TRP A 99 -2.26 -13.89 10.99
N ARG A 100 -2.98 -14.75 10.31
CA ARG A 100 -2.44 -15.68 9.33
C ARG A 100 -3.13 -15.50 7.99
N ALA A 101 -2.34 -15.50 6.91
CA ALA A 101 -2.83 -15.65 5.55
C ALA A 101 -2.02 -16.70 4.81
N ARG A 102 -2.63 -17.31 3.81
CA ARG A 102 -1.98 -18.31 2.96
C ARG A 102 -1.92 -17.76 1.54
N PHE A 103 -0.72 -17.70 0.98
CA PHE A 103 -0.48 -17.27 -0.39
C PHE A 103 0.39 -18.31 -1.09
N ASP A 104 -0.06 -18.82 -2.24
CA ASP A 104 0.65 -19.83 -3.03
C ASP A 104 1.15 -21.05 -2.22
N GLY A 105 0.31 -21.51 -1.29
CA GLY A 105 0.62 -22.64 -0.43
C GLY A 105 1.54 -22.32 0.75
N VAL A 106 2.00 -21.09 0.89
CA VAL A 106 2.86 -20.65 1.99
C VAL A 106 2.04 -19.86 3.00
N TYR A 107 2.22 -20.16 4.28
CA TYR A 107 1.62 -19.39 5.36
C TYR A 107 2.51 -18.21 5.74
N TYR A 108 1.85 -17.07 5.88
CA TYR A 108 2.43 -15.85 6.43
C TYR A 108 1.68 -15.46 7.70
N PHE A 109 2.41 -14.89 8.64
CA PHE A 109 1.87 -14.48 9.93
C PHE A 109 2.25 -13.04 10.21
N ILE A 110 1.32 -12.30 10.81
CA ILE A 110 1.56 -10.97 11.33
C ILE A 110 1.23 -10.97 12.81
N LYS A 111 2.13 -10.42 13.60
CA LYS A 111 1.90 -10.23 15.05
C LYS A 111 2.39 -8.86 15.49
N PRO A 112 1.79 -8.26 16.54
CA PRO A 112 2.33 -7.05 17.13
C PRO A 112 3.70 -7.34 17.77
N ASN A 113 4.60 -6.36 17.69
CA ASN A 113 5.87 -6.44 18.38
C ASN A 113 5.65 -6.37 19.89
N LYS A 114 6.39 -7.17 20.66
CA LYS A 114 6.25 -7.26 22.10
C LYS A 114 6.60 -5.95 22.82
N ASP A 115 7.62 -5.25 22.34
CA ASP A 115 8.16 -4.05 22.99
C ASP A 115 7.59 -2.75 22.40
N TYR A 116 7.18 -2.78 21.14
CA TYR A 116 6.68 -1.63 20.38
C TYR A 116 5.33 -1.93 19.76
N PRO A 117 4.20 -1.62 20.43
CA PRO A 117 2.84 -1.99 19.94
C PRO A 117 2.46 -1.45 18.57
N SER A 118 3.07 -0.35 18.13
CA SER A 118 2.84 0.22 16.79
C SER A 118 3.63 -0.47 15.68
N VAL A 119 4.51 -1.39 16.02
CA VAL A 119 5.31 -2.17 15.08
C VAL A 119 4.75 -3.57 14.98
N TRP A 120 4.64 -4.06 13.76
CA TRP A 120 4.20 -5.42 13.47
C TRP A 120 5.35 -6.25 12.92
N GLU A 121 5.37 -7.52 13.27
CA GLU A 121 6.36 -8.46 12.76
C GLU A 121 5.72 -9.36 11.72
N LEU A 122 6.31 -9.38 10.53
CA LEU A 122 5.92 -10.25 9.44
C LEU A 122 6.78 -11.51 9.48
N CYS A 123 6.11 -12.68 9.54
CA CYS A 123 6.73 -13.98 9.69
C CYS A 123 6.29 -14.92 8.57
N ARG A 124 7.13 -15.90 8.25
CA ARG A 124 6.89 -16.86 7.19
C ARG A 124 7.05 -18.29 7.67
N GLY A 125 6.19 -19.19 7.13
CA GLY A 125 6.31 -20.64 7.28
C GLY A 125 5.83 -21.16 8.63
N LYS A 126 5.88 -22.49 8.79
CA LYS A 126 5.43 -23.19 10.00
C LYS A 126 6.22 -22.79 11.25
N THR A 127 7.49 -22.48 11.09
CA THR A 127 8.38 -22.03 12.18
C THR A 127 8.17 -20.56 12.56
N LYS A 128 7.31 -19.85 11.82
CA LYS A 128 7.04 -18.42 12.07
C LYS A 128 8.30 -17.56 12.13
N HIS A 129 9.19 -17.79 11.18
CA HIS A 129 10.44 -17.05 11.10
C HIS A 129 10.15 -15.59 10.73
N ARG A 130 10.51 -14.67 11.66
CA ARG A 130 10.40 -13.23 11.43
C ARG A 130 11.44 -12.79 10.40
N PHE A 131 11.00 -12.06 9.37
CA PHE A 131 11.89 -11.54 8.36
C PHE A 131 11.73 -10.03 8.10
N LYS A 132 10.66 -9.40 8.58
CA LYS A 132 10.42 -7.97 8.37
C LYS A 132 9.59 -7.37 9.50
N LYS A 133 9.89 -6.12 9.82
CA LYS A 133 9.06 -5.26 10.67
C LYS A 133 8.34 -4.24 9.80
N ILE A 134 7.06 -4.03 10.05
CA ILE A 134 6.21 -3.08 9.32
C ILE A 134 5.36 -2.29 10.30
N ARG A 135 4.94 -1.09 9.90
CA ARG A 135 4.05 -0.22 10.71
C ARG A 135 2.79 0.17 9.97
N TYR A 136 2.89 0.35 8.67
CA TYR A 136 1.86 0.98 7.85
C TYR A 136 1.34 0.04 6.79
N VAL A 137 0.08 0.26 6.40
CA VAL A 137 -0.61 -0.54 5.38
C VAL A 137 0.18 -0.59 4.07
N HIS A 138 0.72 0.54 3.60
CA HIS A 138 1.49 0.55 2.35
C HIS A 138 2.72 -0.38 2.38
N GLN A 139 3.35 -0.56 3.55
CA GLN A 139 4.48 -1.49 3.67
C GLN A 139 4.04 -2.94 3.46
N LEU A 140 2.85 -3.30 3.96
CA LEU A 140 2.27 -4.62 3.72
C LEU A 140 1.86 -4.77 2.26
N GLN A 141 1.26 -3.75 1.66
CA GLN A 141 0.90 -3.74 0.24
C GLN A 141 2.12 -3.95 -0.66
N HIS A 142 3.21 -3.24 -0.41
CA HIS A 142 4.46 -3.40 -1.17
C HIS A 142 5.07 -4.79 -1.00
N PHE A 143 4.99 -5.35 0.19
CA PHE A 143 5.42 -6.73 0.43
C PHE A 143 4.60 -7.73 -0.41
N LEU A 144 3.27 -7.62 -0.39
CA LEU A 144 2.38 -8.49 -1.17
C LEU A 144 2.62 -8.32 -2.68
N PHE A 145 2.79 -7.10 -3.14
CA PHE A 145 3.11 -6.82 -4.53
C PHE A 145 4.44 -7.44 -4.96
N GLY A 146 5.46 -7.39 -4.12
CA GLY A 146 6.76 -8.02 -4.38
C GLY A 146 6.70 -9.54 -4.49
N LEU A 147 5.65 -10.16 -3.92
CA LEU A 147 5.35 -11.59 -4.10
C LEU A 147 4.43 -11.88 -5.29
N GLU A 148 4.13 -10.88 -6.12
CA GLU A 148 3.16 -10.98 -7.22
C GLU A 148 1.75 -11.36 -6.76
N LEU A 149 1.39 -10.96 -5.54
CA LEU A 149 0.08 -11.21 -4.94
C LEU A 149 -0.81 -9.96 -5.00
N ASN A 150 -2.12 -10.16 -4.79
CA ASN A 150 -3.03 -9.04 -4.69
C ASN A 150 -2.67 -8.15 -3.49
N SER A 151 -2.28 -6.92 -3.78
CA SER A 151 -1.87 -5.92 -2.79
C SER A 151 -2.98 -4.95 -2.40
N ASP A 152 -4.17 -5.07 -2.98
CA ASP A 152 -5.32 -4.24 -2.63
C ASP A 152 -5.77 -4.52 -1.21
N MET A 153 -5.98 -3.46 -0.44
CA MET A 153 -6.46 -3.55 0.94
C MET A 153 -7.64 -2.61 1.16
N ASN A 154 -8.62 -3.08 1.89
CA ASN A 154 -9.76 -2.30 2.35
C ASN A 154 -9.44 -1.70 3.72
N LEU A 155 -9.76 -0.42 3.88
CA LEU A 155 -9.56 0.32 5.12
C LEU A 155 -10.83 0.38 5.96
#